data_2d485cf388e235f3fb6b14d091211b2f
#
_entry.id   2d485cf388e235f3fb6b14d091211b2f
#
_cell.length_a   1.000
_cell.length_b   1.000
_cell.length_c   1.000
_cell.angle_alpha   90.00
_cell.angle_beta   90.00
_cell.angle_gamma   90.00
#
_symmetry.space_group_name_H-M   'P 1'
#
loop_
_entity.id
_entity.type
_entity.pdbx_description
1 polymer ?
#
loop_
_entity_poly.entity_id
_entity_poly.type
_entity_poly.pdbx_seq_one_letter_code
_entity_poly.pdbx_strand_id
1 'polypeptide(L)'
;MSYQVNWEIQALDQTAGFLSDDPVGVTALWETVGQLADELRPPGSFPYGSPDLRRLRAGRYHVFYTIDEERRVVQIDHLARLP
;
A
#
# COMPACT_ATOMS: atom_id res chain seq x y z
N MET A 1 -19.05 1.25 1.67
CA MET A 1 -18.40 2.06 2.72
C MET A 1 -16.91 1.97 2.59
N SER A 2 -16.23 3.10 2.69
CA SER A 2 -14.77 3.08 2.55
C SER A 2 -14.08 2.81 3.88
N TYR A 3 -12.90 2.20 3.78
CA TYR A 3 -12.02 1.99 4.91
C TYR A 3 -11.07 3.18 5.03
N GLN A 4 -10.54 3.41 6.23
CA GLN A 4 -9.50 4.39 6.44
C GLN A 4 -8.16 3.77 6.06
N VAL A 5 -7.34 4.51 5.30
CA VAL A 5 -5.98 4.06 4.96
C VAL A 5 -5.01 4.79 5.88
N ASN A 6 -4.30 4.03 6.69
CA ASN A 6 -3.29 4.54 7.60
C ASN A 6 -1.91 4.06 7.17
N TRP A 7 -0.93 4.94 7.25
CA TRP A 7 0.45 4.63 6.89
C TRP A 7 1.29 4.49 8.15
N GLU A 8 2.03 3.37 8.23
CA GLU A 8 3.07 3.27 9.25
C GLU A 8 4.17 4.29 8.96
N ILE A 9 4.83 4.76 10.00
CA ILE A 9 5.92 5.73 9.87
C ILE A 9 7.00 5.21 8.93
N GLN A 10 7.34 3.93 9.04
CA GLN A 10 8.31 3.28 8.17
C GLN A 10 7.91 3.41 6.70
N ALA A 11 6.64 3.18 6.37
CA ALA A 11 6.16 3.28 5.00
C ALA A 11 6.19 4.72 4.50
N LEU A 12 5.84 5.69 5.33
CA LEU A 12 5.93 7.09 4.98
C LEU A 12 7.37 7.52 4.70
N ASP A 13 8.30 7.08 5.52
CA ASP A 13 9.72 7.39 5.35
C ASP A 13 10.26 6.80 4.06
N GLN A 14 9.87 5.57 3.72
CA GLN A 14 10.24 4.93 2.47
C GLN A 14 9.70 5.71 1.27
N THR A 15 8.44 6.12 1.34
CA THR A 15 7.82 6.91 0.28
C THR A 15 8.56 8.24 0.07
N ALA A 16 8.89 8.92 1.15
CA ALA A 16 9.63 10.17 1.09
C ALA A 16 11.01 9.98 0.44
N GLY A 17 11.68 8.86 0.76
CA GLY A 17 12.97 8.53 0.16
C GLY A 17 12.87 8.29 -1.34
N PHE A 18 11.85 7.57 -1.79
CA PHE A 18 11.65 7.28 -3.21
C PHE A 18 11.18 8.51 -3.99
N LEU A 19 10.46 9.43 -3.34
CA LEU A 19 9.90 10.61 -3.97
C LEU A 19 10.99 11.50 -4.59
N SER A 20 12.17 11.55 -3.99
CA SER A 20 13.25 12.43 -4.45
C SER A 20 13.80 12.02 -5.81
N ASP A 21 13.78 10.71 -6.15
CA ASP A 21 14.30 10.24 -7.44
C ASP A 21 13.22 9.67 -8.37
N ASP A 22 11.99 9.51 -7.90
CA ASP A 22 10.90 8.97 -8.71
C ASP A 22 9.57 9.61 -8.36
N PRO A 23 9.42 10.94 -8.57
CA PRO A 23 8.18 11.63 -8.18
C PRO A 23 6.95 11.13 -8.94
N VAL A 24 7.09 10.78 -10.21
CA VAL A 24 5.97 10.28 -11.02
C VAL A 24 5.50 8.92 -10.52
N GLY A 25 6.44 8.00 -10.29
CA GLY A 25 6.11 6.66 -9.81
C GLY A 25 5.51 6.68 -8.40
N VAL A 26 6.02 7.54 -7.53
CA VAL A 26 5.50 7.66 -6.17
C VAL A 26 4.10 8.28 -6.15
N THR A 27 3.84 9.25 -7.03
CA THR A 27 2.49 9.83 -7.15
C THR A 27 1.49 8.76 -7.59
N ALA A 28 1.84 7.95 -8.59
CA ALA A 28 0.98 6.85 -9.04
C ALA A 28 0.78 5.80 -7.95
N LEU A 29 1.84 5.49 -7.21
CA LEU A 29 1.77 4.59 -6.06
C LEU A 29 0.79 5.11 -5.01
N TRP A 30 0.88 6.38 -4.68
CA TRP A 30 0.01 7.01 -3.68
C TRP A 30 -1.46 6.92 -4.07
N GLU A 31 -1.77 7.17 -5.34
CA GLU A 31 -3.13 7.07 -5.86
C GLU A 31 -3.64 5.63 -5.80
N THR A 32 -2.79 4.67 -6.18
CA THR A 32 -3.14 3.24 -6.12
C THR A 32 -3.44 2.81 -4.70
N VAL A 33 -2.62 3.23 -3.75
CA VAL A 33 -2.83 2.91 -2.33
C VAL A 33 -4.13 3.52 -1.81
N GLY A 34 -4.44 4.76 -2.24
CA GLY A 34 -5.68 5.41 -1.84
C GLY A 34 -6.93 4.65 -2.25
N GLN A 35 -6.86 3.93 -3.38
CA GLN A 35 -7.99 3.13 -3.85
C GLN A 35 -8.28 1.92 -2.96
N LEU A 36 -7.33 1.52 -2.11
CA LEU A 36 -7.56 0.42 -1.16
C LEU A 36 -8.66 0.74 -0.15
N ALA A 37 -8.98 2.03 0.03
CA ALA A 37 -10.08 2.43 0.90
C ALA A 37 -11.42 1.85 0.44
N ASP A 38 -11.59 1.69 -0.87
CA ASP A 38 -12.85 1.21 -1.45
C ASP A 38 -12.74 -0.21 -2.01
N GLU A 39 -11.55 -0.67 -2.32
CA GLU A 39 -11.31 -2.01 -2.86
C GLU A 39 -10.13 -2.63 -2.12
N LEU A 40 -10.44 -3.49 -1.16
CA LEU A 40 -9.43 -4.03 -0.23
C LEU A 40 -8.49 -5.05 -0.88
N ARG A 41 -8.98 -5.77 -1.89
CA ARG A 41 -8.25 -6.85 -2.53
C ARG A 41 -8.30 -6.71 -4.04
N PRO A 42 -7.68 -5.64 -4.59
CA PRO A 42 -7.75 -5.39 -6.03
C PRO A 42 -6.90 -6.38 -6.82
N PRO A 43 -7.10 -6.43 -8.15
CA PRO A 43 -6.18 -7.18 -9.02
C PRO A 43 -4.74 -6.74 -8.78
N GLY A 44 -3.83 -7.72 -8.70
CA GLY A 44 -2.43 -7.45 -8.35
C GLY A 44 -2.14 -7.54 -6.87
N SER A 45 -3.19 -7.73 -6.04
CA SER A 45 -3.05 -7.95 -4.60
C SER A 45 -3.11 -9.45 -4.32
N PHE A 46 -2.15 -9.95 -3.56
CA PHE A 46 -2.07 -11.37 -3.21
C PHE A 46 -1.86 -11.53 -1.71
N PRO A 47 -2.43 -12.59 -1.12
CA PRO A 47 -2.23 -12.86 0.30
C PRO A 47 -0.74 -13.11 0.60
N TYR A 48 -0.32 -12.69 1.78
CA TYR A 48 1.06 -12.80 2.21
C TYR A 48 1.08 -13.29 3.65
N GLY A 49 0.99 -14.62 3.82
CA GLY A 49 0.93 -15.24 5.13
C GLY A 49 -0.47 -15.44 5.68
N SER A 50 -1.38 -14.50 5.46
CA SER A 50 -2.78 -14.63 5.83
C SER A 50 -3.65 -13.87 4.81
N PRO A 51 -4.97 -14.14 4.77
CA PRO A 51 -5.85 -13.42 3.85
C PRO A 51 -5.87 -11.92 4.06
N ASP A 52 -5.60 -11.45 5.26
CA ASP A 52 -5.65 -10.04 5.62
C ASP A 52 -4.30 -9.33 5.52
N LEU A 53 -3.22 -10.08 5.37
CA LEU A 53 -1.88 -9.55 5.15
C LEU A 53 -1.56 -9.72 3.67
N ARG A 54 -1.43 -8.60 2.95
CA ARG A 54 -1.39 -8.65 1.50
C ARG A 54 -0.25 -7.86 0.91
N ARG A 55 0.09 -8.23 -0.31
CA ARG A 55 1.11 -7.54 -1.12
C ARG A 55 0.45 -7.09 -2.42
N LEU A 56 0.55 -5.80 -2.70
CA LEU A 56 0.02 -5.21 -3.94
C LEU A 56 1.17 -4.72 -4.81
N ARG A 57 1.13 -5.07 -6.10
CA ARG A 57 2.05 -4.51 -7.08
C ARG A 57 1.52 -3.18 -7.60
N ALA A 58 2.31 -2.13 -7.49
CA ALA A 58 1.98 -0.80 -8.00
C ALA A 58 3.19 -0.27 -8.78
N GLY A 59 3.19 -0.50 -10.09
CA GLY A 59 4.33 -0.16 -10.94
C GLY A 59 5.56 -0.95 -10.53
N ARG A 60 6.65 -0.26 -10.19
CA ARG A 60 7.89 -0.89 -9.73
C ARG A 60 7.95 -1.03 -8.21
N TYR A 61 6.82 -0.83 -7.52
CA TYR A 61 6.75 -0.92 -6.07
C TYR A 61 5.88 -2.08 -5.64
N HIS A 62 6.25 -2.69 -4.51
CA HIS A 62 5.38 -3.58 -3.77
C HIS A 62 4.93 -2.86 -2.51
N VAL A 63 3.62 -2.90 -2.25
CA VAL A 63 3.02 -2.34 -1.05
C VAL A 63 2.57 -3.50 -0.18
N PHE A 64 3.07 -3.55 1.04
CA PHE A 64 2.66 -4.56 2.01
C PHE A 64 1.68 -3.90 2.98
N TYR A 65 0.49 -4.47 3.08
CA TYR A 65 -0.56 -3.87 3.88
C TYR A 65 -1.36 -4.93 4.63
N THR A 66 -2.01 -4.50 5.70
CA THR A 66 -2.86 -5.33 6.53
C THR A 66 -4.27 -4.76 6.51
N ILE A 67 -5.26 -5.64 6.37
CA ILE A 67 -6.67 -5.27 6.42
C ILE A 67 -7.20 -5.59 7.82
N ASP A 68 -7.70 -4.59 8.51
CA ASP A 68 -8.39 -4.75 9.79
C ASP A 68 -9.87 -4.51 9.55
N GLU A 69 -10.61 -5.59 9.32
CA GLU A 69 -12.02 -5.50 8.99
C GLU A 69 -12.86 -5.07 10.18
N GLU A 70 -12.42 -5.39 11.38
CA GLU A 70 -13.14 -5.00 12.60
C GLU A 70 -13.10 -3.49 12.78
N ARG A 71 -11.95 -2.87 12.57
CA ARG A 71 -11.80 -1.42 12.70
C ARG A 71 -12.04 -0.67 11.39
N ARG A 72 -12.16 -1.38 10.29
CA ARG A 72 -12.28 -0.82 8.94
C ARG A 72 -11.10 0.08 8.59
N VAL A 73 -9.92 -0.47 8.78
CA VAL A 73 -8.66 0.21 8.53
C VAL A 73 -7.80 -0.65 7.60
N VAL A 74 -7.18 0.00 6.62
CA VAL A 74 -6.10 -0.59 5.84
C VAL A 74 -4.82 0.04 6.36
N GLN A 75 -3.91 -0.79 6.88
CA GLN A 75 -2.64 -0.33 7.42
C GLN A 75 -1.55 -0.58 6.39
N ILE A 76 -0.90 0.48 5.92
CA ILE A 76 0.23 0.35 5.01
C ILE A 76 1.48 0.12 5.84
N ASP A 77 2.03 -1.09 5.76
CA ASP A 77 3.09 -1.54 6.66
C ASP A 77 4.47 -1.13 6.16
N HIS A 78 4.77 -1.42 4.92
CA HIS A 78 6.06 -1.02 4.31
C HIS A 78 5.99 -1.15 2.80
N LEU A 79 7.00 -0.60 2.14
CA LEU A 79 7.13 -0.64 0.69
C LEU A 79 8.45 -1.29 0.31
N ALA A 80 8.50 -1.83 -0.90
CA ALA A 80 9.74 -2.28 -1.52
C ALA A 80 9.74 -1.79 -2.96
N ARG A 81 10.88 -1.33 -3.44
CA ARG A 81 11.04 -0.92 -4.84
C ARG A 81 11.77 -2.03 -5.59
N LEU A 82 11.18 -2.44 -6.71
CA LEU A 82 11.79 -3.44 -7.57
C LEU A 82 12.91 -2.83 -8.40
N PRO A 83 13.97 -3.62 -8.69
CA PRO A 83 15.08 -3.12 -9.52
C PRO A 83 14.62 -2.75 -10.93
#